data_0f067d0c24f1be1ca326f5c18e65c10e
#
_entry.id   0f067d0c24f1be1ca326f5c18e65c10e
#
_cell.length_a   1.000
_cell.length_b   1.000
_cell.length_c   1.000
_cell.angle_alpha   90.00
_cell.angle_beta   90.00
_cell.angle_gamma   90.00
#
_symmetry.space_group_name_H-M   'P 1'
#
loop_
_entity.id
_entity.type
_entity.pdbx_description
1 polymer ?
#
loop_
_entity_poly.entity_id
_entity_poly.type
_entity_poly.pdbx_seq_one_letter_code
_entity_poly.pdbx_strand_id
1 'polypeptide(L)'
;MISKHIWMNSKTKRFLIAIGIPTLYAVVLRLFFGIDTWMDLFSVMSVTFLFLLPIIVGALTVYLSPHEKAKRIAYRVFTPWISVLLFLVITLALVIEGWACWLMILPVYLLASSIGGIIGGYLKTQKISDRLNISVLVLLPILIGPIESLIESVPGTYKAYTYIDIDAPTERIWSNVTRVHEIPVEDDKGYLTRMLGFPRPVKAELNFEGVGAYREAIFTKGLVFHETVTEYIDIRRMTFDIKAYPHEIPSTALDEHVVIGGDYFNVLNGTYELEKLPNGLHRLHLYSNFRMNTTFNFYAGWWGKWIMKDIQNNILQIQKKRSEENLSQ
;
A
#
# COMPACT_ATOMS: atom_id res chain seq x y z
N MET A 1 -35.71 20.56 36.70
CA MET A 1 -34.82 20.08 35.63
C MET A 1 -34.97 18.56 35.54
N ILE A 2 -35.71 18.07 34.56
CA ILE A 2 -36.00 16.63 34.41
C ILE A 2 -34.91 16.05 33.54
N SER A 3 -34.07 15.22 34.15
CA SER A 3 -33.07 14.42 33.42
C SER A 3 -33.82 13.40 32.55
N LYS A 4 -33.93 13.64 31.25
CA LYS A 4 -34.31 12.65 30.26
C LYS A 4 -33.21 11.59 30.17
N HIS A 5 -33.28 10.54 30.99
CA HIS A 5 -32.59 9.28 30.71
C HIS A 5 -33.10 8.76 29.36
N ILE A 6 -32.26 8.93 28.33
CA ILE A 6 -32.48 8.33 27.01
C ILE A 6 -32.35 6.82 27.20
N TRP A 7 -33.44 6.13 27.46
CA TRP A 7 -33.50 4.66 27.49
C TRP A 7 -33.35 4.15 26.07
N MET A 8 -32.12 3.80 25.71
CA MET A 8 -31.82 3.19 24.44
C MET A 8 -32.56 1.87 24.28
N ASN A 9 -33.33 1.69 23.17
CA ASN A 9 -34.11 0.49 22.90
C ASN A 9 -33.19 -0.76 23.00
N SER A 10 -33.66 -1.84 23.57
CA SER A 10 -32.92 -3.09 23.76
C SER A 10 -32.31 -3.65 22.45
N LYS A 11 -32.97 -3.44 21.31
CA LYS A 11 -32.50 -3.81 19.98
C LYS A 11 -31.31 -2.97 19.57
N THR A 12 -31.32 -1.64 19.81
CA THR A 12 -30.24 -0.70 19.54
C THR A 12 -29.02 -1.02 20.41
N LYS A 13 -29.23 -1.29 21.71
CA LYS A 13 -28.15 -1.68 22.62
C LYS A 13 -27.42 -2.93 22.15
N ARG A 14 -28.18 -3.98 21.74
CA ARG A 14 -27.57 -5.22 21.22
C ARG A 14 -26.80 -5.01 19.92
N PHE A 15 -27.31 -4.15 19.05
CA PHE A 15 -26.59 -3.80 17.80
C PHE A 15 -25.29 -3.06 18.09
N LEU A 16 -25.30 -2.07 18.97
CA LEU A 16 -24.10 -1.33 19.37
C LEU A 16 -23.05 -2.23 20.03
N ILE A 17 -23.46 -3.19 20.85
CA ILE A 17 -22.56 -4.19 21.43
C ILE A 17 -21.93 -5.07 20.33
N ALA A 18 -22.76 -5.53 19.36
CA ALA A 18 -22.30 -6.40 18.29
C ALA A 18 -21.32 -5.74 17.32
N ILE A 19 -21.36 -4.42 17.17
CA ILE A 19 -20.42 -3.64 16.34
C ILE A 19 -19.29 -3.07 17.20
N GLY A 20 -19.60 -2.45 18.33
CA GLY A 20 -18.65 -1.71 19.15
C GLY A 20 -17.57 -2.58 19.79
N ILE A 21 -17.93 -3.77 20.31
CA ILE A 21 -16.93 -4.66 20.93
C ILE A 21 -15.89 -5.16 19.92
N PRO A 22 -16.27 -5.70 18.73
CA PRO A 22 -15.28 -6.12 17.73
C PRO A 22 -14.43 -4.96 17.21
N THR A 23 -15.02 -3.77 17.04
CA THR A 23 -14.28 -2.57 16.65
C THR A 23 -13.26 -2.17 17.71
N LEU A 24 -13.68 -2.12 18.99
CA LEU A 24 -12.77 -1.82 20.10
C LEU A 24 -11.63 -2.84 20.19
N TYR A 25 -11.95 -4.12 20.02
CA TYR A 25 -10.96 -5.19 19.96
C TYR A 25 -9.95 -4.95 18.85
N ALA A 26 -10.39 -4.57 17.64
CA ALA A 26 -9.50 -4.25 16.52
C ALA A 26 -8.59 -3.05 16.85
N VAL A 27 -9.14 -2.00 17.44
CA VAL A 27 -8.35 -0.81 17.84
C VAL A 27 -7.31 -1.17 18.91
N VAL A 28 -7.71 -1.94 19.93
CA VAL A 28 -6.77 -2.36 20.99
C VAL A 28 -5.65 -3.21 20.42
N LEU A 29 -5.96 -4.19 19.53
CA LEU A 29 -4.93 -5.00 18.88
C LEU A 29 -4.04 -4.16 17.96
N ARG A 30 -4.59 -3.19 17.21
CA ARG A 30 -3.77 -2.30 16.38
C ARG A 30 -2.76 -1.51 17.23
N LEU A 31 -3.20 -0.96 18.34
CA LEU A 31 -2.31 -0.25 19.27
C LEU A 31 -1.26 -1.21 19.87
N PHE A 32 -1.65 -2.43 20.20
CA PHE A 32 -0.74 -3.43 20.75
C PHE A 32 0.31 -3.88 19.73
N PHE A 33 -0.07 -4.11 18.46
CA PHE A 33 0.83 -4.48 17.37
C PHE A 33 1.70 -3.31 16.88
N GLY A 34 1.40 -2.08 17.25
CA GLY A 34 2.18 -0.89 16.93
C GLY A 34 3.10 -0.41 18.05
N ILE A 35 3.35 -1.21 19.09
CA ILE A 35 4.28 -0.87 20.16
C ILE A 35 5.70 -1.25 19.71
N ASP A 36 6.58 -0.27 19.55
CA ASP A 36 7.97 -0.44 19.08
C ASP A 36 8.76 -1.50 19.86
N THR A 37 8.57 -1.54 21.18
CA THR A 37 9.28 -2.50 22.05
C THR A 37 9.01 -3.97 21.70
N TRP A 38 7.93 -4.27 20.98
CA TRP A 38 7.49 -5.62 20.63
C TRP A 38 7.39 -5.86 19.13
N MET A 39 7.94 -4.97 18.30
CA MET A 39 7.91 -5.08 16.84
C MET A 39 8.50 -6.40 16.33
N ASP A 40 9.48 -6.96 17.04
CA ASP A 40 10.05 -8.27 16.71
C ASP A 40 9.07 -9.44 16.88
N LEU A 41 8.05 -9.29 17.73
CA LEU A 41 7.06 -10.33 18.02
C LEU A 41 5.70 -10.05 17.38
N PHE A 42 5.36 -8.77 17.21
CA PHE A 42 4.06 -8.32 16.73
C PHE A 42 4.24 -7.21 15.71
N SER A 43 3.97 -7.50 14.45
CA SER A 43 4.07 -6.52 13.38
C SER A 43 2.70 -6.29 12.73
N VAL A 44 2.36 -5.04 12.48
CA VAL A 44 1.21 -4.68 11.64
C VAL A 44 1.40 -5.14 10.19
N MET A 45 2.65 -5.37 9.77
CA MET A 45 3.03 -5.91 8.46
C MET A 45 3.08 -7.45 8.47
N SER A 46 2.13 -8.09 9.15
CA SER A 46 2.03 -9.56 9.31
C SER A 46 0.76 -10.12 8.69
N VAL A 47 0.79 -11.41 8.32
CA VAL A 47 -0.40 -12.16 7.88
C VAL A 47 -1.43 -12.21 9.01
N THR A 48 -0.98 -12.32 10.26
CA THR A 48 -1.83 -12.28 11.44
C THR A 48 -2.65 -11.00 11.50
N PHE A 49 -2.02 -9.85 11.31
CA PHE A 49 -2.72 -8.57 11.36
C PHE A 49 -3.58 -8.35 10.09
N LEU A 50 -3.06 -8.70 8.91
CA LEU A 50 -3.75 -8.43 7.65
C LEU A 50 -4.97 -9.34 7.41
N PHE A 51 -4.92 -10.62 7.83
CA PHE A 51 -5.97 -11.61 7.53
C PHE A 51 -6.68 -12.10 8.78
N LEU A 52 -5.95 -12.46 9.83
CA LEU A 52 -6.56 -13.10 11.00
C LEU A 52 -7.37 -12.09 11.83
N LEU A 53 -6.88 -10.87 12.02
CA LEU A 53 -7.60 -9.83 12.74
C LEU A 53 -9.00 -9.55 12.15
N PRO A 54 -9.15 -9.25 10.84
CA PRO A 54 -10.48 -9.01 10.28
C PRO A 54 -11.38 -10.26 10.29
N ILE A 55 -10.83 -11.47 10.18
CA ILE A 55 -11.61 -12.72 10.37
C ILE A 55 -12.21 -12.75 11.77
N ILE A 56 -11.42 -12.45 12.80
CA ILE A 56 -11.91 -12.47 14.18
C ILE A 56 -12.92 -11.36 14.43
N VAL A 57 -12.65 -10.16 13.92
CA VAL A 57 -13.62 -9.04 13.99
C VAL A 57 -14.95 -9.43 13.37
N GLY A 58 -14.94 -10.07 12.20
CA GLY A 58 -16.12 -10.57 11.54
C GLY A 58 -16.85 -11.65 12.34
N ALA A 59 -16.11 -12.60 12.88
CA ALA A 59 -16.66 -13.68 13.71
C ALA A 59 -17.33 -13.13 14.96
N LEU A 60 -16.65 -12.23 15.69
CA LEU A 60 -17.20 -11.59 16.88
C LEU A 60 -18.45 -10.76 16.56
N THR A 61 -18.44 -9.99 15.47
CA THR A 61 -19.57 -9.16 15.05
C THR A 61 -20.85 -9.98 14.89
N VAL A 62 -20.77 -11.10 14.19
CA VAL A 62 -21.94 -11.96 13.96
C VAL A 62 -22.28 -12.80 15.18
N TYR A 63 -21.28 -13.26 15.90
CA TYR A 63 -21.50 -14.04 17.12
C TYR A 63 -22.22 -13.23 18.22
N LEU A 64 -21.85 -11.98 18.43
CA LEU A 64 -22.51 -11.09 19.39
C LEU A 64 -23.87 -10.58 18.92
N SER A 65 -24.20 -10.75 17.63
CA SER A 65 -25.48 -10.34 17.05
C SER A 65 -26.67 -11.20 17.52
N PRO A 66 -27.94 -10.75 17.40
CA PRO A 66 -29.09 -11.55 17.68
C PRO A 66 -29.15 -12.85 16.87
N HIS A 67 -29.56 -13.97 17.51
CA HIS A 67 -29.57 -15.30 16.87
C HIS A 67 -30.34 -15.34 15.55
N GLU A 68 -31.52 -14.72 15.48
CA GLU A 68 -32.34 -14.67 14.26
C GLU A 68 -31.68 -13.93 13.09
N LYS A 69 -30.85 -12.90 13.36
CA LYS A 69 -30.06 -12.21 12.34
C LYS A 69 -28.88 -13.05 11.88
N ALA A 70 -28.22 -13.73 12.82
CA ALA A 70 -27.08 -14.61 12.54
C ALA A 70 -27.42 -15.82 11.66
N LYS A 71 -28.70 -16.19 11.52
CA LYS A 71 -29.15 -17.24 10.58
C LYS A 71 -29.08 -16.80 9.11
N ARG A 72 -29.16 -15.49 8.82
CA ARG A 72 -29.19 -14.95 7.45
C ARG A 72 -27.79 -14.82 6.88
N ILE A 73 -27.53 -15.46 5.75
CA ILE A 73 -26.18 -15.43 5.12
C ILE A 73 -25.74 -14.01 4.73
N ALA A 74 -26.64 -13.19 4.17
CA ALA A 74 -26.33 -11.82 3.84
C ALA A 74 -25.92 -10.99 5.08
N TYR A 75 -26.54 -11.24 6.24
CA TYR A 75 -26.14 -10.60 7.48
C TYR A 75 -24.74 -11.02 7.93
N ARG A 76 -24.39 -12.30 7.77
CA ARG A 76 -23.05 -12.83 8.09
C ARG A 76 -21.97 -12.21 7.21
N VAL A 77 -22.29 -11.95 5.95
CA VAL A 77 -21.32 -11.40 4.98
C VAL A 77 -21.13 -9.90 5.17
N PHE A 78 -22.22 -9.12 5.24
CA PHE A 78 -22.13 -7.66 5.13
C PHE A 78 -22.10 -6.93 6.47
N THR A 79 -22.62 -7.50 7.57
CA THR A 79 -22.61 -6.80 8.85
C THR A 79 -21.21 -6.59 9.43
N PRO A 80 -20.24 -7.52 9.28
CA PRO A 80 -18.86 -7.29 9.68
C PRO A 80 -18.21 -6.06 9.05
N TRP A 81 -18.62 -5.69 7.84
CA TRP A 81 -18.09 -4.50 7.15
C TRP A 81 -18.32 -3.23 7.98
N ILE A 82 -19.42 -3.14 8.73
CA ILE A 82 -19.68 -1.99 9.59
C ILE A 82 -18.62 -1.85 10.67
N SER A 83 -18.21 -2.97 11.31
CA SER A 83 -17.13 -2.97 12.31
C SER A 83 -15.79 -2.59 11.70
N VAL A 84 -15.48 -3.10 10.49
CA VAL A 84 -14.26 -2.77 9.74
C VAL A 84 -14.24 -1.29 9.34
N LEU A 85 -15.35 -0.77 8.79
CA LEU A 85 -15.42 0.64 8.38
C LEU A 85 -15.37 1.58 9.59
N LEU A 86 -15.95 1.19 10.71
CA LEU A 86 -15.83 1.97 11.95
C LEU A 86 -14.40 1.95 12.49
N PHE A 87 -13.71 0.81 12.41
CA PHE A 87 -12.30 0.69 12.75
C PHE A 87 -11.43 1.60 11.85
N LEU A 88 -11.68 1.60 10.51
CA LEU A 88 -11.06 2.51 9.56
C LEU A 88 -11.25 3.97 9.96
N VAL A 89 -12.50 4.39 10.24
CA VAL A 89 -12.79 5.78 10.61
C VAL A 89 -12.06 6.17 11.90
N ILE A 90 -12.02 5.29 12.90
CA ILE A 90 -11.34 5.56 14.17
C ILE A 90 -9.82 5.71 13.95
N THR A 91 -9.19 4.80 13.21
CA THR A 91 -7.73 4.83 13.01
C THR A 91 -7.29 5.99 12.14
N LEU A 92 -8.08 6.40 11.14
CA LEU A 92 -7.84 7.63 10.38
C LEU A 92 -8.03 8.88 11.23
N ALA A 93 -9.08 8.95 12.04
CA ALA A 93 -9.38 10.11 12.89
C ALA A 93 -8.32 10.32 14.00
N LEU A 94 -7.74 9.23 14.50
CA LEU A 94 -6.66 9.25 15.49
C LEU A 94 -5.25 9.32 14.85
N VAL A 95 -5.17 9.39 13.52
CA VAL A 95 -3.89 9.42 12.78
C VAL A 95 -2.99 8.23 13.11
N ILE A 96 -3.59 7.07 13.40
CA ILE A 96 -2.89 5.80 13.68
C ILE A 96 -2.49 5.11 12.38
N GLU A 97 -3.30 5.25 11.31
CA GLU A 97 -3.06 4.67 10.00
C GLU A 97 -3.23 5.70 8.90
N GLY A 98 -2.41 5.59 7.85
CA GLY A 98 -2.51 6.43 6.66
C GLY A 98 -3.62 6.01 5.71
N TRP A 99 -4.16 6.97 4.96
CA TRP A 99 -5.19 6.72 3.94
C TRP A 99 -4.75 5.71 2.88
N ALA A 100 -3.48 5.80 2.43
CA ALA A 100 -2.93 4.91 1.42
C ALA A 100 -2.94 3.44 1.89
N CYS A 101 -2.51 3.18 3.14
CA CYS A 101 -2.55 1.84 3.72
C CYS A 101 -3.97 1.30 3.75
N TRP A 102 -4.94 2.11 4.22
CA TRP A 102 -6.33 1.68 4.25
C TRP A 102 -6.90 1.36 2.87
N LEU A 103 -6.60 2.17 1.85
CA LEU A 103 -7.05 1.91 0.49
C LEU A 103 -6.52 0.58 -0.03
N MET A 104 -5.27 0.26 0.28
CA MET A 104 -4.65 -0.99 -0.12
C MET A 104 -5.21 -2.20 0.64
N ILE A 105 -5.41 -2.11 1.96
CA ILE A 105 -5.82 -3.28 2.77
C ILE A 105 -7.34 -3.47 2.88
N LEU A 106 -8.15 -2.44 2.62
CA LEU A 106 -9.60 -2.49 2.79
C LEU A 106 -10.28 -3.65 2.05
N PRO A 107 -9.96 -3.96 0.77
CA PRO A 107 -10.57 -5.10 0.09
C PRO A 107 -10.33 -6.43 0.82
N VAL A 108 -9.11 -6.63 1.35
CA VAL A 108 -8.75 -7.83 2.12
C VAL A 108 -9.53 -7.88 3.42
N TYR A 109 -9.62 -6.75 4.15
CA TYR A 109 -10.34 -6.65 5.41
C TYR A 109 -11.83 -6.95 5.25
N LEU A 110 -12.46 -6.42 4.20
CA LEU A 110 -13.88 -6.70 3.91
C LEU A 110 -14.13 -8.18 3.60
N LEU A 111 -13.29 -8.77 2.75
CA LEU A 111 -13.40 -10.20 2.39
C LEU A 111 -13.12 -11.10 3.60
N ALA A 112 -12.03 -10.86 4.33
CA ALA A 112 -11.64 -11.65 5.49
C ALA A 112 -12.68 -11.53 6.62
N SER A 113 -13.22 -10.34 6.86
CA SER A 113 -14.29 -10.15 7.86
C SER A 113 -15.61 -10.84 7.46
N SER A 114 -15.90 -10.93 6.15
CA SER A 114 -17.05 -11.72 5.66
C SER A 114 -16.86 -13.21 5.95
N ILE A 115 -15.68 -13.75 5.72
CA ILE A 115 -15.31 -15.13 6.06
C ILE A 115 -15.51 -15.34 7.58
N GLY A 116 -14.98 -14.43 8.38
CA GLY A 116 -15.14 -14.43 9.82
C GLY A 116 -16.61 -14.39 10.24
N GLY A 117 -17.42 -13.55 9.62
CA GLY A 117 -18.85 -13.47 9.87
C GLY A 117 -19.61 -14.77 9.57
N ILE A 118 -19.22 -15.50 8.52
CA ILE A 118 -19.75 -16.83 8.22
C ILE A 118 -19.39 -17.82 9.35
N ILE A 119 -18.12 -17.82 9.78
CA ILE A 119 -17.63 -18.66 10.88
C ILE A 119 -18.37 -18.35 12.17
N GLY A 120 -18.45 -17.07 12.57
CA GLY A 120 -19.16 -16.64 13.78
C GLY A 120 -20.65 -16.97 13.77
N GLY A 121 -21.29 -16.86 12.58
CA GLY A 121 -22.67 -17.27 12.38
C GLY A 121 -22.87 -18.79 12.52
N TYR A 122 -21.92 -19.58 12.01
CA TYR A 122 -21.92 -21.04 12.15
C TYR A 122 -21.78 -21.43 13.64
N LEU A 123 -20.77 -20.92 14.33
CA LEU A 123 -20.53 -21.19 15.74
C LEU A 123 -21.78 -20.84 16.60
N LYS A 124 -22.43 -19.72 16.32
CA LYS A 124 -23.62 -19.29 17.05
C LYS A 124 -24.83 -20.19 16.82
N THR A 125 -24.99 -20.74 15.62
CA THR A 125 -26.19 -21.52 15.26
C THR A 125 -26.08 -22.99 15.65
N GLN A 126 -24.88 -23.53 15.81
CA GLN A 126 -24.62 -24.95 16.08
C GLN A 126 -24.66 -25.35 17.58
N LYS A 127 -24.96 -24.42 18.49
CA LYS A 127 -24.98 -24.69 19.96
C LYS A 127 -23.74 -25.41 20.52
N ILE A 128 -22.59 -25.28 19.86
CA ILE A 128 -21.32 -25.80 20.35
C ILE A 128 -20.90 -25.00 21.57
N SER A 129 -20.34 -25.67 22.59
CA SER A 129 -19.96 -25.08 23.91
C SER A 129 -19.28 -23.72 23.79
N ASP A 130 -20.07 -22.68 24.15
CA ASP A 130 -19.95 -21.35 23.56
C ASP A 130 -18.76 -20.51 24.05
N ARG A 131 -18.32 -20.72 25.29
CA ARG A 131 -17.35 -19.79 25.92
C ARG A 131 -15.90 -20.09 25.58
N LEU A 132 -15.53 -21.35 25.50
CA LEU A 132 -14.15 -21.75 25.24
C LEU A 132 -13.70 -21.39 23.81
N ASN A 133 -14.58 -21.63 22.84
CA ASN A 133 -14.26 -21.40 21.42
C ASN A 133 -14.03 -19.91 21.09
N ILE A 134 -14.73 -18.98 21.76
CA ILE A 134 -14.58 -17.55 21.53
C ILE A 134 -13.36 -16.99 22.20
N SER A 135 -13.07 -17.41 23.41
CA SER A 135 -11.86 -16.98 24.12
C SER A 135 -10.61 -17.39 23.33
N VAL A 136 -10.60 -18.60 22.78
CA VAL A 136 -9.50 -19.05 21.89
C VAL A 136 -9.41 -18.17 20.65
N LEU A 137 -10.54 -17.89 19.98
CA LEU A 137 -10.56 -17.01 18.79
C LEU A 137 -9.99 -15.62 19.08
N VAL A 138 -10.38 -15.01 20.20
CA VAL A 138 -9.92 -13.68 20.61
C VAL A 138 -8.42 -13.67 20.93
N LEU A 139 -7.87 -14.74 21.45
CA LEU A 139 -6.46 -14.85 21.79
C LEU A 139 -5.58 -15.24 20.59
N LEU A 140 -6.15 -15.77 19.50
CA LEU A 140 -5.39 -16.27 18.35
C LEU A 140 -4.35 -15.27 17.81
N PRO A 141 -4.61 -13.98 17.59
CA PRO A 141 -3.59 -13.07 17.06
C PRO A 141 -2.40 -12.92 18.01
N ILE A 142 -2.65 -12.93 19.32
CA ILE A 142 -1.60 -12.81 20.33
C ILE A 142 -0.76 -14.10 20.39
N LEU A 143 -1.37 -15.24 20.12
CA LEU A 143 -0.67 -16.54 20.12
C LEU A 143 0.10 -16.80 18.81
N ILE A 144 -0.47 -16.37 17.68
CA ILE A 144 0.09 -16.63 16.35
C ILE A 144 1.14 -15.58 15.97
N GLY A 145 1.01 -14.32 16.40
CA GLY A 145 1.97 -13.26 16.10
C GLY A 145 3.43 -13.65 16.39
N PRO A 146 3.77 -14.11 17.62
CA PRO A 146 5.13 -14.55 17.93
C PRO A 146 5.57 -15.79 17.13
N ILE A 147 4.65 -16.66 16.73
CA ILE A 147 4.98 -17.80 15.87
C ILE A 147 5.30 -17.34 14.45
N GLU A 148 4.53 -16.38 13.95
CA GLU A 148 4.78 -15.78 12.64
C GLU A 148 6.13 -15.05 12.58
N SER A 149 6.52 -14.37 13.67
CA SER A 149 7.79 -13.66 13.72
C SER A 149 9.02 -14.59 13.70
N LEU A 150 8.86 -15.86 14.11
CA LEU A 150 9.90 -16.88 13.97
C LEU A 150 10.08 -17.38 12.52
N ILE A 151 9.11 -17.07 11.65
CA ILE A 151 9.18 -17.42 10.24
C ILE A 151 9.76 -16.20 9.52
N GLU A 152 11.03 -16.29 9.12
CA GLU A 152 11.67 -15.22 8.37
C GLU A 152 10.88 -14.91 7.09
N SER A 153 10.63 -13.61 6.84
CA SER A 153 10.07 -13.17 5.59
C SER A 153 11.05 -13.45 4.45
N VAL A 154 10.58 -14.04 3.36
CA VAL A 154 11.42 -14.28 2.18
C VAL A 154 11.33 -13.05 1.29
N PRO A 155 12.42 -12.25 1.17
CA PRO A 155 12.41 -11.09 0.31
C PRO A 155 12.09 -11.47 -1.14
N GLY A 156 11.11 -10.80 -1.73
CA GLY A 156 10.76 -10.95 -3.14
C GLY A 156 11.28 -9.79 -3.97
N THR A 157 11.95 -10.08 -5.09
CA THR A 157 12.34 -9.07 -6.08
C THR A 157 11.31 -9.05 -7.20
N TYR A 158 10.84 -7.86 -7.54
CA TYR A 158 9.82 -7.61 -8.54
C TYR A 158 10.32 -6.63 -9.58
N LYS A 159 9.81 -6.75 -10.80
CA LYS A 159 10.07 -5.82 -11.90
C LYS A 159 8.79 -5.10 -12.29
N ALA A 160 8.83 -3.78 -12.34
CA ALA A 160 7.86 -2.94 -13.04
C ALA A 160 8.44 -2.59 -14.41
N TYR A 161 7.64 -2.72 -15.45
CA TYR A 161 8.02 -2.43 -16.83
C TYR A 161 6.91 -1.69 -17.53
N THR A 162 7.27 -0.59 -18.19
CA THR A 162 6.40 0.24 -19.02
C THR A 162 7.17 0.73 -20.25
N TYR A 163 6.46 1.18 -21.25
CA TYR A 163 7.05 1.79 -22.46
C TYR A 163 6.08 2.78 -23.08
N ILE A 164 6.64 3.65 -23.93
CA ILE A 164 5.86 4.59 -24.74
C ILE A 164 6.54 4.79 -26.10
N ASP A 165 5.72 4.94 -27.15
CA ASP A 165 6.19 5.25 -28.50
C ASP A 165 6.16 6.77 -28.70
N ILE A 166 7.28 7.32 -29.21
CA ILE A 166 7.55 8.75 -29.34
C ILE A 166 7.93 9.05 -30.80
N ASP A 167 7.31 10.09 -31.36
CA ASP A 167 7.62 10.62 -32.69
C ASP A 167 8.54 11.84 -32.55
N ALA A 168 9.81 11.58 -32.32
CA ALA A 168 10.84 12.62 -32.19
C ALA A 168 12.23 12.06 -32.48
N PRO A 169 13.24 12.91 -32.81
CA PRO A 169 14.62 12.47 -32.95
C PRO A 169 15.20 11.86 -31.67
N THR A 170 16.04 10.84 -31.82
CA THR A 170 16.66 10.09 -30.72
C THR A 170 17.38 10.98 -29.72
N GLU A 171 18.13 11.97 -30.21
CA GLU A 171 18.91 12.90 -29.39
C GLU A 171 18.02 13.75 -28.49
N ARG A 172 16.86 14.16 -29.02
CA ARG A 172 15.89 14.94 -28.23
C ARG A 172 15.21 14.08 -27.17
N ILE A 173 14.81 12.86 -27.51
CA ILE A 173 14.24 11.92 -26.53
C ILE A 173 15.27 11.69 -25.42
N TRP A 174 16.52 11.41 -25.80
CA TRP A 174 17.56 11.07 -24.84
C TRP A 174 17.95 12.25 -23.93
N SER A 175 17.98 13.47 -24.45
CA SER A 175 18.21 14.66 -23.62
C SER A 175 17.13 14.87 -22.56
N ASN A 176 15.87 14.51 -22.85
CA ASN A 176 14.78 14.54 -21.87
C ASN A 176 14.86 13.38 -20.84
N VAL A 177 15.54 12.27 -21.18
CA VAL A 177 15.80 11.16 -20.23
C VAL A 177 16.90 11.55 -19.24
N THR A 178 18.00 12.11 -19.73
CA THR A 178 19.17 12.49 -18.91
C THR A 178 18.92 13.75 -18.08
N ARG A 179 18.07 14.66 -18.58
CA ARG A 179 17.73 15.94 -17.92
C ARG A 179 16.24 16.15 -17.84
N VAL A 180 15.64 15.55 -16.84
CA VAL A 180 14.21 15.79 -16.51
C VAL A 180 14.10 17.11 -15.78
N HIS A 181 13.89 18.20 -16.54
CA HIS A 181 13.63 19.53 -15.97
C HIS A 181 12.35 19.56 -15.15
N GLU A 182 12.14 20.64 -14.41
CA GLU A 182 10.99 20.79 -13.53
C GLU A 182 9.66 20.43 -14.21
N ILE A 183 8.90 19.56 -13.56
CA ILE A 183 7.62 19.03 -14.04
C ILE A 183 6.50 19.88 -13.47
N PRO A 184 5.75 20.65 -14.30
CA PRO A 184 4.59 21.39 -13.87
C PRO A 184 3.52 20.46 -13.26
N VAL A 185 2.72 21.01 -12.33
CA VAL A 185 1.66 20.23 -11.65
C VAL A 185 0.61 19.72 -12.64
N GLU A 186 0.33 20.51 -13.67
CA GLU A 186 -0.62 20.18 -14.73
C GLU A 186 -0.19 19.02 -15.63
N ASP A 187 1.09 18.75 -15.71
CA ASP A 187 1.65 17.64 -16.47
C ASP A 187 1.70 16.32 -15.68
N ASP A 188 1.51 16.39 -14.37
CA ASP A 188 1.41 15.19 -13.53
C ASP A 188 0.07 14.48 -13.73
N LYS A 189 0.09 13.34 -14.42
CA LYS A 189 -1.08 12.51 -14.75
C LYS A 189 -1.12 11.18 -13.99
N GLY A 190 -0.25 10.97 -13.01
CA GLY A 190 -0.27 9.78 -12.15
C GLY A 190 -1.62 9.66 -11.43
N TYR A 191 -2.42 8.67 -11.81
CA TYR A 191 -3.77 8.49 -11.26
C TYR A 191 -3.74 7.81 -9.90
N LEU A 192 -3.09 6.64 -9.82
CA LEU A 192 -3.03 5.82 -8.61
C LEU A 192 -2.20 6.50 -7.53
N THR A 193 -1.04 7.02 -7.90
CA THR A 193 -0.14 7.72 -6.98
C THR A 193 -0.79 8.97 -6.39
N ARG A 194 -1.56 9.72 -7.19
CA ARG A 194 -2.33 10.86 -6.69
C ARG A 194 -3.44 10.44 -5.74
N MET A 195 -4.19 9.39 -6.08
CA MET A 195 -5.27 8.86 -5.24
C MET A 195 -4.72 8.36 -3.89
N LEU A 196 -3.55 7.74 -3.89
CA LEU A 196 -2.87 7.28 -2.68
C LEU A 196 -2.17 8.42 -1.91
N GLY A 197 -2.03 9.62 -2.50
CA GLY A 197 -1.34 10.74 -1.91
C GLY A 197 0.18 10.58 -1.88
N PHE A 198 0.75 9.76 -2.76
CA PHE A 198 2.21 9.61 -2.87
C PHE A 198 2.89 10.87 -3.43
N PRO A 199 4.18 11.07 -3.11
CA PRO A 199 4.97 12.13 -3.71
C PRO A 199 5.01 12.01 -5.23
N ARG A 200 4.83 13.14 -5.94
CA ARG A 200 4.95 13.22 -7.39
C ARG A 200 6.37 13.59 -7.83
N PRO A 201 6.85 13.13 -9.00
CA PRO A 201 8.14 13.53 -9.52
C PRO A 201 8.16 15.05 -9.80
N VAL A 202 9.27 15.72 -9.48
CA VAL A 202 9.49 17.14 -9.69
C VAL A 202 10.57 17.38 -10.74
N LYS A 203 11.75 16.81 -10.56
CA LYS A 203 12.88 16.90 -11.51
C LYS A 203 13.92 15.81 -11.26
N ALA A 204 14.77 15.56 -12.27
CA ALA A 204 15.91 14.69 -12.13
C ALA A 204 16.96 15.01 -13.18
N GLU A 205 18.15 15.46 -12.79
CA GLU A 205 19.20 15.91 -13.69
C GLU A 205 20.52 15.20 -13.40
N LEU A 206 21.18 14.68 -14.44
CA LEU A 206 22.53 14.13 -14.35
C LEU A 206 23.56 15.25 -14.23
N ASN A 207 24.60 15.03 -13.42
CA ASN A 207 25.75 15.93 -13.35
C ASN A 207 26.67 15.81 -14.58
N PHE A 208 26.76 14.63 -15.19
CA PHE A 208 27.42 14.38 -16.50
C PHE A 208 26.80 13.14 -17.15
N GLU A 209 27.08 12.89 -18.43
CA GLU A 209 26.62 11.72 -19.17
C GLU A 209 27.68 10.64 -19.18
N GLY A 210 27.44 9.50 -18.52
CA GLY A 210 28.41 8.38 -18.43
C GLY A 210 28.24 7.55 -17.17
N VAL A 211 28.99 6.47 -17.10
CA VAL A 211 29.06 5.59 -15.93
C VAL A 211 29.66 6.36 -14.74
N GLY A 212 29.10 6.20 -13.57
CA GLY A 212 29.48 6.94 -12.36
C GLY A 212 28.80 8.30 -12.23
N ALA A 213 28.02 8.73 -13.22
CA ALA A 213 27.22 9.94 -13.10
C ALA A 213 26.21 9.84 -11.94
N TYR A 214 25.98 10.97 -11.30
CA TYR A 214 25.06 11.09 -10.17
C TYR A 214 23.86 11.92 -10.56
N ARG A 215 22.67 11.49 -10.09
CA ARG A 215 21.41 12.17 -10.31
C ARG A 215 20.57 12.17 -9.04
N GLU A 216 20.00 13.31 -8.69
CA GLU A 216 18.96 13.40 -7.69
C GLU A 216 17.60 13.44 -8.37
N ALA A 217 16.81 12.39 -8.19
CA ALA A 217 15.42 12.41 -8.60
C ALA A 217 14.58 12.95 -7.44
N ILE A 218 14.16 14.20 -7.60
CA ILE A 218 13.44 14.96 -6.59
C ILE A 218 11.94 14.78 -6.78
N PHE A 219 11.27 14.44 -5.70
CA PHE A 219 9.82 14.33 -5.60
C PHE A 219 9.27 15.36 -4.63
N THR A 220 7.97 15.63 -4.73
CA THR A 220 7.28 16.48 -3.73
C THR A 220 7.36 15.87 -2.34
N LYS A 221 7.00 16.64 -1.32
CA LYS A 221 7.05 16.25 0.09
C LYS A 221 8.44 15.84 0.57
N GLY A 222 9.50 16.30 -0.08
CA GLY A 222 10.88 16.08 0.34
C GLY A 222 11.45 14.69 0.08
N LEU A 223 10.78 13.85 -0.71
CA LEU A 223 11.36 12.56 -1.11
C LEU A 223 12.43 12.79 -2.19
N VAL A 224 13.62 12.25 -1.97
CA VAL A 224 14.74 12.28 -2.92
C VAL A 224 15.24 10.86 -3.15
N PHE A 225 15.43 10.49 -4.41
CA PHE A 225 16.18 9.29 -4.79
C PHE A 225 17.57 9.70 -5.26
N HIS A 226 18.58 9.08 -4.67
CA HIS A 226 19.98 9.21 -5.04
C HIS A 226 20.30 8.13 -6.06
N GLU A 227 20.55 8.53 -7.28
CA GLU A 227 20.75 7.62 -8.40
C GLU A 227 22.20 7.70 -8.88
N THR A 228 22.84 6.54 -9.07
CA THR A 228 24.20 6.44 -9.61
C THR A 228 24.17 5.59 -10.86
N VAL A 229 24.63 6.14 -11.98
CA VAL A 229 24.65 5.44 -13.26
C VAL A 229 25.68 4.31 -13.24
N THR A 230 25.21 3.09 -13.47
CA THR A 230 26.03 1.87 -13.49
C THR A 230 26.31 1.35 -14.91
N GLU A 231 25.43 1.67 -15.87
CA GLU A 231 25.61 1.38 -17.29
C GLU A 231 25.15 2.59 -18.11
N TYR A 232 25.96 2.99 -19.09
CA TYR A 232 25.61 4.07 -20.00
C TYR A 232 26.04 3.73 -21.42
N ILE A 233 25.10 3.66 -22.33
CA ILE A 233 25.29 3.54 -23.77
C ILE A 233 24.54 4.73 -24.37
N ASP A 234 25.33 5.66 -24.93
CA ASP A 234 24.82 6.92 -25.43
C ASP A 234 23.64 6.72 -26.39
N ILE A 235 22.56 7.52 -26.17
CA ILE A 235 21.32 7.52 -26.96
C ILE A 235 20.62 6.15 -27.00
N ARG A 236 21.03 5.20 -26.16
CA ARG A 236 20.47 3.85 -26.21
C ARG A 236 20.03 3.30 -24.86
N ARG A 237 20.91 3.33 -23.84
CA ARG A 237 20.62 2.73 -22.55
C ARG A 237 21.30 3.46 -21.40
N MET A 238 20.54 3.68 -20.34
CA MET A 238 21.07 4.16 -19.07
C MET A 238 20.48 3.34 -17.95
N THR A 239 21.31 2.64 -17.18
CA THR A 239 20.94 1.92 -15.96
C THR A 239 21.56 2.63 -14.77
N PHE A 240 20.79 2.76 -13.69
CA PHE A 240 21.26 3.42 -12.49
C PHE A 240 20.74 2.68 -11.25
N ASP A 241 21.60 2.59 -10.24
CA ASP A 241 21.22 2.14 -8.92
C ASP A 241 20.51 3.27 -8.18
N ILE A 242 19.52 2.91 -7.35
CA ILE A 242 18.69 3.85 -6.62
C ILE A 242 18.90 3.62 -5.13
N LYS A 243 19.14 4.71 -4.39
CA LYS A 243 19.16 4.73 -2.94
C LYS A 243 18.18 5.78 -2.43
N ALA A 244 17.38 5.40 -1.46
CA ALA A 244 16.55 6.31 -0.68
C ALA A 244 16.96 6.17 0.78
N TYR A 245 17.09 7.30 1.46
CA TYR A 245 17.47 7.31 2.87
C TYR A 245 16.22 7.59 3.72
N PRO A 246 15.75 6.61 4.53
CA PRO A 246 14.53 6.76 5.32
C PRO A 246 14.49 8.01 6.19
N HIS A 247 15.65 8.43 6.74
CA HIS A 247 15.75 9.62 7.59
C HIS A 247 15.60 10.95 6.84
N GLU A 248 15.71 10.94 5.50
CA GLU A 248 15.50 12.11 4.65
C GLU A 248 14.04 12.23 4.19
N ILE A 249 13.24 11.15 4.38
CA ILE A 249 11.86 11.12 3.93
C ILE A 249 10.97 11.62 5.09
N PRO A 250 10.27 12.75 4.93
CA PRO A 250 9.36 13.24 5.96
C PRO A 250 8.28 12.19 6.27
N SER A 251 7.97 12.00 7.56
CA SER A 251 6.94 11.06 8.03
C SER A 251 5.55 11.32 7.43
N THR A 252 5.31 12.56 6.98
CA THR A 252 4.07 12.96 6.31
C THR A 252 4.00 12.52 4.83
N ALA A 253 5.11 12.06 4.25
CA ALA A 253 5.16 11.68 2.84
C ALA A 253 4.56 10.29 2.59
N LEU A 254 4.82 9.37 3.50
CA LEU A 254 4.36 7.97 3.44
C LEU A 254 4.00 7.52 4.86
N ASP A 255 3.22 6.43 4.94
CA ASP A 255 3.00 5.75 6.23
C ASP A 255 4.34 5.25 6.78
N GLU A 256 4.55 5.38 8.09
CA GLU A 256 5.79 4.99 8.77
C GLU A 256 6.19 3.52 8.54
N HIS A 257 5.20 2.67 8.25
CA HIS A 257 5.43 1.24 7.98
C HIS A 257 5.81 0.94 6.53
N VAL A 258 5.68 1.91 5.61
CA VAL A 258 6.00 1.76 4.17
C VAL A 258 6.98 2.83 3.73
N VAL A 259 8.10 2.92 4.43
CA VAL A 259 9.18 3.86 4.08
C VAL A 259 9.98 3.29 2.91
N ILE A 260 10.17 4.09 1.86
CA ILE A 260 11.00 3.71 0.72
C ILE A 260 12.47 3.65 1.18
N GLY A 261 13.17 2.56 0.84
CA GLY A 261 14.53 2.30 1.33
C GLY A 261 14.59 1.69 2.73
N GLY A 262 13.41 1.47 3.36
CA GLY A 262 13.28 0.77 4.64
C GLY A 262 13.25 -0.75 4.51
N ASP A 263 12.88 -1.40 5.60
CA ASP A 263 12.93 -2.86 5.72
C ASP A 263 11.92 -3.58 4.82
N TYR A 264 10.76 -2.97 4.56
CA TYR A 264 9.65 -3.60 3.83
C TYR A 264 9.64 -3.33 2.33
N PHE A 265 10.10 -2.16 1.90
CA PHE A 265 10.07 -1.76 0.50
C PHE A 265 11.34 -0.99 0.10
N ASN A 266 11.99 -1.42 -0.97
CA ASN A 266 13.15 -0.72 -1.52
C ASN A 266 13.16 -0.79 -3.04
N VAL A 267 13.42 0.35 -3.70
CA VAL A 267 13.68 0.43 -5.15
C VAL A 267 15.18 0.26 -5.36
N LEU A 268 15.55 -0.74 -6.15
CA LEU A 268 16.95 -1.15 -6.30
C LEU A 268 17.65 -0.43 -7.45
N ASN A 269 17.01 -0.43 -8.62
CA ASN A 269 17.55 0.19 -9.82
C ASN A 269 16.45 0.58 -10.81
N GLY A 270 16.84 1.40 -11.78
CA GLY A 270 16.03 1.79 -12.91
C GLY A 270 16.83 1.71 -14.21
N THR A 271 16.16 1.48 -15.32
CA THR A 271 16.78 1.47 -16.65
C THR A 271 15.86 2.15 -17.65
N TYR A 272 16.42 3.10 -18.39
CA TYR A 272 15.88 3.60 -19.64
C TYR A 272 16.54 2.92 -20.81
N GLU A 273 15.75 2.52 -21.80
CA GLU A 273 16.27 1.94 -23.05
C GLU A 273 15.48 2.48 -24.22
N LEU A 274 16.17 2.96 -25.26
CA LEU A 274 15.58 3.52 -26.46
C LEU A 274 15.75 2.55 -27.61
N GLU A 275 14.62 2.16 -28.24
CA GLU A 275 14.55 1.25 -29.38
C GLU A 275 13.97 1.99 -30.59
N LYS A 276 14.60 1.84 -31.76
CA LYS A 276 14.07 2.34 -33.02
C LYS A 276 13.10 1.30 -33.62
N LEU A 277 11.88 1.72 -33.90
CA LEU A 277 10.84 0.86 -34.46
C LEU A 277 10.85 0.89 -36.01
N PRO A 278 10.37 -0.17 -36.70
CA PRO A 278 10.29 -0.23 -38.16
C PRO A 278 9.43 0.85 -38.80
N ASN A 279 8.46 1.41 -38.07
CA ASN A 279 7.57 2.47 -38.52
C ASN A 279 8.15 3.90 -38.38
N GLY A 280 9.41 4.01 -37.98
CA GLY A 280 10.12 5.29 -37.80
C GLY A 280 9.95 5.93 -36.42
N LEU A 281 9.06 5.42 -35.56
CA LEU A 281 8.94 5.86 -34.20
C LEU A 281 10.07 5.31 -33.33
N HIS A 282 10.25 5.88 -32.13
CA HIS A 282 11.17 5.39 -31.13
C HIS A 282 10.38 4.93 -29.91
N ARG A 283 10.68 3.73 -29.42
CA ARG A 283 10.12 3.20 -28.17
C ARG A 283 11.05 3.47 -27.02
N LEU A 284 10.59 4.25 -26.05
CA LEU A 284 11.28 4.47 -24.81
C LEU A 284 10.74 3.50 -23.76
N HIS A 285 11.59 2.57 -23.33
CA HIS A 285 11.32 1.63 -22.27
C HIS A 285 11.79 2.20 -20.94
N LEU A 286 11.02 1.94 -19.88
CA LEU A 286 11.40 2.22 -18.51
C LEU A 286 11.03 1.01 -17.65
N TYR A 287 12.03 0.49 -16.95
CA TYR A 287 11.82 -0.58 -15.99
C TYR A 287 12.63 -0.39 -14.73
N SER A 288 12.09 -0.86 -13.62
CA SER A 288 12.74 -0.78 -12.31
C SER A 288 12.56 -2.08 -11.57
N ASN A 289 13.62 -2.51 -10.88
CA ASN A 289 13.54 -3.60 -9.95
C ASN A 289 13.36 -3.05 -8.54
N PHE A 290 12.48 -3.67 -7.76
CA PHE A 290 12.24 -3.32 -6.38
C PHE A 290 12.10 -4.57 -5.52
N ARG A 291 12.43 -4.45 -4.25
CA ARG A 291 12.35 -5.51 -3.25
C ARG A 291 11.18 -5.25 -2.31
N MET A 292 10.44 -6.30 -2.03
CA MET A 292 9.43 -6.35 -0.96
C MET A 292 9.86 -7.39 0.07
N ASN A 293 9.71 -7.07 1.33
CA ASN A 293 10.09 -7.93 2.42
C ASN A 293 8.96 -7.98 3.47
N THR A 294 7.79 -8.48 3.07
CA THR A 294 6.65 -8.71 3.95
C THR A 294 6.29 -10.19 3.95
N THR A 295 5.60 -10.66 4.98
CA THR A 295 5.09 -12.04 5.03
C THR A 295 3.96 -12.29 4.02
N PHE A 296 3.42 -11.22 3.39
CA PHE A 296 2.38 -11.27 2.36
C PHE A 296 2.82 -10.66 1.02
N ASN A 297 4.06 -10.91 0.61
CA ASN A 297 4.64 -10.39 -0.65
C ASN A 297 3.79 -10.66 -1.89
N PHE A 298 2.98 -11.74 -1.90
CA PHE A 298 2.05 -12.05 -2.99
C PHE A 298 1.02 -10.93 -3.22
N TYR A 299 0.62 -10.24 -2.17
CA TYR A 299 -0.31 -9.12 -2.22
C TYR A 299 0.40 -7.77 -2.32
N ALA A 300 1.38 -7.54 -1.45
CA ALA A 300 2.17 -6.30 -1.43
C ALA A 300 2.92 -6.07 -2.75
N GLY A 301 3.50 -7.12 -3.34
CA GLY A 301 4.21 -7.03 -4.62
C GLY A 301 3.29 -6.68 -5.80
N TRP A 302 2.01 -7.07 -5.76
CA TRP A 302 1.03 -6.65 -6.75
C TRP A 302 0.77 -5.15 -6.69
N TRP A 303 0.55 -4.60 -5.49
CA TRP A 303 0.41 -3.16 -5.28
C TRP A 303 1.67 -2.39 -5.66
N GLY A 304 2.85 -2.89 -5.23
CA GLY A 304 4.13 -2.29 -5.58
C GLY A 304 4.33 -2.19 -7.10
N LYS A 305 4.03 -3.26 -7.85
CA LYS A 305 4.08 -3.23 -9.32
C LYS A 305 3.12 -2.21 -9.92
N TRP A 306 1.91 -2.09 -9.39
CA TRP A 306 0.91 -1.18 -9.91
C TRP A 306 1.29 0.28 -9.66
N ILE A 307 1.75 0.60 -8.45
CA ILE A 307 2.23 1.93 -8.09
C ILE A 307 3.46 2.31 -8.92
N MET A 308 4.45 1.41 -9.03
CA MET A 308 5.65 1.66 -9.82
C MET A 308 5.33 1.90 -11.31
N LYS A 309 4.39 1.14 -11.88
CA LYS A 309 3.95 1.35 -13.26
C LYS A 309 3.22 2.68 -13.45
N ASP A 310 2.44 3.12 -12.47
CA ASP A 310 1.75 4.42 -12.52
C ASP A 310 2.77 5.57 -12.55
N ILE A 311 3.80 5.51 -11.69
CA ILE A 311 4.92 6.47 -11.67
C ILE A 311 5.67 6.45 -13.00
N GLN A 312 6.04 5.28 -13.50
CA GLN A 312 6.77 5.13 -14.75
C GLN A 312 5.98 5.66 -15.95
N ASN A 313 4.70 5.33 -16.05
CA ASN A 313 3.82 5.83 -17.12
C ASN A 313 3.70 7.36 -17.06
N ASN A 314 3.58 7.93 -15.88
CA ASN A 314 3.52 9.38 -15.71
C ASN A 314 4.81 10.04 -16.23
N ILE A 315 5.99 9.55 -15.85
CA ILE A 315 7.29 10.05 -16.32
C ILE A 315 7.40 9.90 -17.84
N LEU A 316 7.06 8.74 -18.39
CA LEU A 316 7.12 8.50 -19.84
C LEU A 316 6.19 9.43 -20.65
N GLN A 317 5.00 9.72 -20.14
CA GLN A 317 4.08 10.68 -20.79
C GLN A 317 4.66 12.09 -20.82
N ILE A 318 5.32 12.52 -19.76
CA ILE A 318 5.99 13.82 -19.69
C ILE A 318 7.14 13.89 -20.70
N GLN A 319 7.96 12.84 -20.78
CA GLN A 319 9.05 12.77 -21.73
C GLN A 319 8.57 12.77 -23.18
N LYS A 320 7.51 12.01 -23.48
CA LYS A 320 6.86 12.04 -24.80
C LYS A 320 6.39 13.44 -25.15
N LYS A 321 5.58 14.06 -24.29
CA LYS A 321 5.06 15.42 -24.51
C LYS A 321 6.19 16.40 -24.83
N ARG A 322 7.24 16.44 -24.01
CA ARG A 322 8.40 17.34 -24.20
C ARG A 322 9.20 17.06 -25.47
N SER A 323 9.29 15.80 -25.86
CA SER A 323 10.03 15.42 -27.07
C SER A 323 9.26 15.78 -28.34
N GLU A 324 7.93 15.72 -28.32
CA GLU A 324 7.07 15.98 -29.50
C GLU A 324 6.66 17.45 -29.63
N GLU A 325 6.45 18.21 -28.55
CA GLU A 325 5.96 19.61 -28.59
C GLU A 325 6.92 20.58 -29.31
N ASN A 326 8.21 20.33 -29.31
CA ASN A 326 9.19 21.17 -30.01
C ASN A 326 9.27 20.92 -31.54
N LEU A 327 8.45 20.01 -32.10
CA LEU A 327 8.36 19.79 -33.56
C LEU A 327 7.36 20.74 -34.23
N SER A 328 6.56 21.48 -33.42
CA SER A 328 5.51 22.37 -33.91
C SER A 328 5.89 23.87 -33.91
N GLN A 329 7.15 24.21 -33.66
CA GLN A 329 7.76 25.53 -33.86
C GLN A 329 8.82 25.47 -34.96
#